data_111508977b4bdc09dfa4b2766a673ef2
#
_entry.id   111508977b4bdc09dfa4b2766a673ef2
#
_cell.length_a   1.000
_cell.length_b   1.000
_cell.length_c   1.000
_cell.angle_alpha   90.00
_cell.angle_beta   90.00
_cell.angle_gamma   90.00
#
_symmetry.space_group_name_H-M   'P 1'
#
loop_
_entity.id
_entity.type
_entity.pdbx_description
1 polymer ?
#
loop_
_entity_poly.entity_id
_entity_poly.type
_entity_poly.pdbx_seq_one_letter_code
_entity_poly.pdbx_strand_id
1 'polypeptide(L)'
;VDTIRRWRNGGQLDGTMLTEDQKHLYSIYKRLLTLCNEEKAISQGAFFDLMYANVNGWRFNEHKQYTFLRKFERDLLLFVVNFDHISADLAINIPSHAFDFLQIPQMDQYKATELLSGKEENISLLPYKATNVAVEGYGGKILKIKL
;
A
#
# COMPACT_ATOMS: atom_id res chain seq x y z
N VAL A 1 12.37 -23.83 -5.92
CA VAL A 1 12.39 -24.95 -6.88
C VAL A 1 11.08 -25.73 -6.83
N ASP A 2 10.60 -26.15 -5.64
CA ASP A 2 9.35 -26.89 -5.52
C ASP A 2 8.11 -26.09 -5.96
N THR A 3 8.07 -24.81 -5.65
CA THR A 3 6.98 -23.93 -6.11
C THR A 3 6.92 -23.83 -7.63
N ILE A 4 8.08 -23.75 -8.28
CA ILE A 4 8.17 -23.71 -9.73
C ILE A 4 7.68 -25.03 -10.34
N ARG A 5 8.08 -26.17 -9.77
CA ARG A 5 7.61 -27.48 -10.20
C ARG A 5 6.10 -27.63 -10.08
N ARG A 6 5.54 -27.20 -8.95
CA ARG A 6 4.09 -27.24 -8.70
C ARG A 6 3.34 -26.32 -9.66
N TRP A 7 3.88 -25.11 -9.90
CA TRP A 7 3.31 -24.19 -10.86
C TRP A 7 3.26 -24.77 -12.27
N ARG A 8 4.34 -25.42 -12.68
CA ARG A 8 4.44 -26.01 -14.01
C ARG A 8 3.49 -27.19 -14.21
N ASN A 9 3.16 -27.96 -13.17
CA ASN A 9 2.23 -29.08 -13.21
C ASN A 9 2.41 -29.96 -14.47
N GLY A 10 3.62 -30.50 -14.68
CA GLY A 10 3.93 -31.31 -15.85
C GLY A 10 3.87 -30.56 -17.18
N GLY A 11 3.93 -29.22 -17.15
CA GLY A 11 3.87 -28.34 -18.33
C GLY A 11 2.50 -27.74 -18.60
N GLN A 12 1.48 -28.01 -17.78
CA GLN A 12 0.15 -27.44 -17.96
C GLN A 12 0.04 -25.99 -17.50
N LEU A 13 0.86 -25.56 -16.55
CA LEU A 13 0.94 -24.17 -16.04
C LEU A 13 -0.40 -23.62 -15.52
N ASP A 14 -1.26 -24.47 -14.99
CA ASP A 14 -2.61 -24.11 -14.54
C ASP A 14 -2.70 -23.81 -13.04
N GLY A 15 -1.62 -24.01 -12.30
CA GLY A 15 -1.57 -23.74 -10.86
C GLY A 15 -2.30 -24.76 -10.00
N THR A 16 -2.84 -25.85 -10.55
CA THR A 16 -3.64 -26.84 -9.77
C THR A 16 -2.85 -27.59 -8.73
N MET A 17 -1.52 -27.70 -8.88
CA MET A 17 -0.63 -28.35 -7.93
C MET A 17 -0.14 -27.43 -6.81
N LEU A 18 -0.53 -26.16 -6.80
CA LEU A 18 -0.15 -25.21 -5.76
C LEU A 18 -0.98 -25.45 -4.49
N THR A 19 -0.36 -25.22 -3.32
CA THR A 19 -1.08 -25.17 -2.05
C THR A 19 -2.01 -23.94 -2.00
N GLU A 20 -2.97 -23.91 -1.07
CA GLU A 20 -3.87 -22.77 -0.90
C GLU A 20 -3.10 -21.47 -0.57
N ASP A 21 -2.06 -21.56 0.29
CA ASP A 21 -1.20 -20.41 0.59
C ASP A 21 -0.43 -19.93 -0.64
N GLN A 22 0.07 -20.83 -1.47
CA GLN A 22 0.76 -20.50 -2.71
C GLN A 22 -0.19 -19.87 -3.73
N LYS A 23 -1.43 -20.37 -3.84
CA LYS A 23 -2.46 -19.77 -4.69
C LYS A 23 -2.83 -18.37 -4.23
N HIS A 24 -2.95 -18.17 -2.91
CA HIS A 24 -3.23 -16.87 -2.31
C HIS A 24 -2.10 -15.87 -2.64
N LEU A 25 -0.86 -16.26 -2.43
CA LEU A 25 0.31 -15.45 -2.75
C LEU A 25 0.36 -15.11 -4.25
N TYR A 26 0.09 -16.08 -5.11
CA TYR A 26 0.03 -15.86 -6.55
C TYR A 26 -1.06 -14.84 -6.93
N SER A 27 -2.24 -14.93 -6.30
CA SER A 27 -3.33 -13.97 -6.56
C SER A 27 -2.95 -12.55 -6.16
N ILE A 28 -2.21 -12.37 -5.05
CA ILE A 28 -1.67 -11.07 -4.63
C ILE A 28 -0.67 -10.55 -5.67
N TYR A 29 0.28 -11.34 -6.11
CA TYR A 29 1.24 -10.95 -7.15
C TYR A 29 0.56 -10.55 -8.44
N LYS A 30 -0.42 -11.33 -8.88
CA LYS A 30 -1.20 -11.03 -10.08
C LYS A 30 -1.93 -9.69 -9.94
N ARG A 31 -2.53 -9.44 -8.77
CA ARG A 31 -3.21 -8.17 -8.50
C ARG A 31 -2.23 -6.99 -8.51
N LEU A 32 -1.07 -7.14 -7.89
CA LEU A 32 -0.03 -6.10 -7.88
C LEU A 32 0.47 -5.80 -9.29
N LEU A 33 0.74 -6.81 -10.11
CA LEU A 33 1.17 -6.62 -11.50
C LEU A 33 0.09 -5.92 -12.33
N THR A 34 -1.17 -6.29 -12.15
CA THR A 34 -2.30 -5.63 -12.79
C THR A 34 -2.39 -4.17 -12.41
N LEU A 35 -2.25 -3.85 -11.10
CA LEU A 35 -2.25 -2.49 -10.61
C LEU A 35 -1.08 -1.67 -11.16
N CYS A 36 0.11 -2.25 -11.29
CA CYS A 36 1.26 -1.56 -11.90
C CYS A 36 0.99 -1.16 -13.36
N ASN A 37 0.19 -1.93 -14.08
CA ASN A 37 -0.18 -1.63 -15.46
C ASN A 37 -1.35 -0.65 -15.56
N GLU A 38 -2.33 -0.75 -14.67
CA GLU A 38 -3.56 0.04 -14.71
C GLU A 38 -3.42 1.41 -14.04
N GLU A 39 -2.68 1.48 -12.93
CA GLU A 39 -2.56 2.69 -12.12
C GLU A 39 -1.36 3.55 -12.57
N LYS A 40 -1.64 4.62 -13.28
CA LYS A 40 -0.60 5.55 -13.74
C LYS A 40 0.18 6.19 -12.58
N ALA A 41 -0.45 6.35 -11.41
CA ALA A 41 0.24 6.84 -10.23
C ALA A 41 1.38 5.90 -9.79
N ILE A 42 1.28 4.60 -10.04
CA ILE A 42 2.35 3.64 -9.76
C ILE A 42 3.44 3.73 -10.82
N SER A 43 3.08 3.71 -12.11
CA SER A 43 4.04 3.62 -13.20
C SER A 43 4.68 4.97 -13.56
N GLN A 44 3.96 6.08 -13.40
CA GLN A 44 4.36 7.41 -13.87
C GLN A 44 4.28 8.48 -12.78
N GLY A 45 3.78 8.16 -11.59
CA GLY A 45 3.52 9.13 -10.54
C GLY A 45 4.76 9.69 -9.89
N ALA A 46 4.65 10.90 -9.34
CA ALA A 46 5.68 11.48 -8.47
C ALA A 46 5.73 10.68 -7.15
N PHE A 47 6.94 10.40 -6.69
CA PHE A 47 7.20 9.66 -5.47
C PHE A 47 7.54 10.61 -4.32
N PHE A 48 6.99 10.34 -3.12
CA PHE A 48 7.36 11.04 -1.90
C PHE A 48 7.53 10.04 -0.76
N ASP A 49 8.75 9.95 -0.22
CA ASP A 49 9.06 9.08 0.91
C ASP A 49 8.51 9.68 2.21
N LEU A 50 7.82 8.86 3.02
CA LEU A 50 7.30 9.28 4.32
C LEU A 50 8.13 8.74 5.49
N MET A 51 9.14 7.93 5.24
CA MET A 51 9.89 7.27 6.32
C MET A 51 10.63 8.26 7.22
N TYR A 52 11.25 9.30 6.64
CA TYR A 52 11.99 10.28 7.44
C TYR A 52 11.09 11.07 8.41
N ALA A 53 9.81 11.24 8.08
CA ALA A 53 8.84 11.95 8.91
C ALA A 53 8.24 11.06 10.02
N ASN A 54 8.54 9.76 10.00
CA ASN A 54 7.97 8.77 10.90
C ASN A 54 9.04 8.01 11.71
N VAL A 55 10.25 8.55 11.77
CA VAL A 55 11.32 8.02 12.63
C VAL A 55 10.96 8.28 14.10
N ASN A 56 11.04 7.24 14.95
CA ASN A 56 10.62 7.28 16.33
C ASN A 56 9.18 7.80 16.53
N GLY A 57 8.33 7.55 15.53
CA GLY A 57 6.95 8.00 15.54
C GLY A 57 6.09 7.26 16.54
N TRP A 58 5.03 7.92 16.99
CA TRP A 58 4.00 7.29 17.82
C TRP A 58 3.18 6.34 16.94
N ARG A 59 3.07 5.08 17.38
CA ARG A 59 2.35 4.02 16.63
C ARG A 59 2.87 3.80 15.20
N PHE A 60 4.17 3.97 15.00
CA PHE A 60 4.86 3.63 13.76
C PHE A 60 6.28 3.18 14.08
N ASN A 61 6.66 2.01 13.60
CA ASN A 61 8.00 1.46 13.81
C ASN A 61 8.72 1.39 12.46
N GLU A 62 9.70 2.26 12.26
CA GLU A 62 10.47 2.37 11.01
C GLU A 62 11.29 1.11 10.66
N HIS A 63 11.50 0.22 11.64
CA HIS A 63 12.19 -1.05 11.41
C HIS A 63 11.25 -2.18 10.95
N LYS A 64 9.94 -1.97 11.06
CA LYS A 64 8.92 -2.98 10.78
C LYS A 64 7.87 -2.53 9.76
N GLN A 65 7.71 -1.25 9.58
CA GLN A 65 6.73 -0.70 8.65
C GLN A 65 7.40 0.22 7.63
N TYR A 66 6.79 0.29 6.45
CA TYR A 66 7.23 1.15 5.37
C TYR A 66 6.03 1.89 4.76
N THR A 67 6.19 3.19 4.47
CA THR A 67 5.12 3.99 3.90
C THR A 67 5.67 5.06 2.95
N PHE A 68 4.96 5.31 1.88
CA PHE A 68 5.28 6.34 0.90
C PHE A 68 4.04 6.76 0.11
N LEU A 69 4.15 7.87 -0.59
CA LEU A 69 3.11 8.42 -1.47
C LEU A 69 3.55 8.37 -2.93
N ARG A 70 2.59 8.16 -3.81
CA ARG A 70 2.74 8.41 -5.25
C ARG A 70 1.53 9.17 -5.76
N LYS A 71 1.76 10.12 -6.65
CA LYS A 71 0.67 10.93 -7.20
C LYS A 71 0.83 11.11 -8.70
N PHE A 72 -0.24 10.90 -9.44
CA PHE A 72 -0.37 11.24 -10.86
C PHE A 72 -1.68 11.97 -11.08
N GLU A 73 -1.60 13.23 -11.53
CA GLU A 73 -2.76 14.10 -11.69
C GLU A 73 -3.55 14.24 -10.37
N ARG A 74 -4.79 13.75 -10.31
CA ARG A 74 -5.63 13.78 -9.12
C ARG A 74 -5.66 12.47 -8.34
N ASP A 75 -4.91 11.47 -8.78
CA ASP A 75 -4.83 10.18 -8.11
C ASP A 75 -3.66 10.17 -7.14
N LEU A 76 -3.96 10.12 -5.86
CA LEU A 76 -2.98 9.96 -4.79
C LEU A 76 -3.05 8.53 -4.27
N LEU A 77 -1.90 7.87 -4.20
CA LEU A 77 -1.78 6.54 -3.61
C LEU A 77 -0.93 6.64 -2.35
N LEU A 78 -1.47 6.14 -1.25
CA LEU A 78 -0.74 5.93 0.00
C LEU A 78 -0.42 4.45 0.13
N PHE A 79 0.87 4.11 0.13
CA PHE A 79 1.37 2.75 0.31
C PHE A 79 1.76 2.57 1.77
N VAL A 80 1.26 1.49 2.37
CA VAL A 80 1.57 1.12 3.75
C VAL A 80 1.86 -0.36 3.79
N VAL A 81 3.06 -0.74 4.27
CA VAL A 81 3.48 -2.14 4.38
C VAL A 81 3.86 -2.45 5.82
N ASN A 82 3.40 -3.58 6.33
CA ASN A 82 3.72 -4.07 7.66
C ASN A 82 4.47 -5.40 7.54
N PHE A 83 5.76 -5.39 7.89
CA PHE A 83 6.62 -6.57 7.91
C PHE A 83 6.60 -7.30 9.24
N ASP A 84 5.90 -6.76 10.25
CA ASP A 84 5.71 -7.45 11.52
C ASP A 84 4.64 -8.55 11.37
N HIS A 85 4.75 -9.59 12.18
CA HIS A 85 3.76 -10.67 12.24
C HIS A 85 2.45 -10.25 12.94
N ILE A 86 2.48 -9.13 13.67
CA ILE A 86 1.34 -8.61 14.44
C ILE A 86 0.66 -7.50 13.64
N SER A 87 -0.67 -7.52 13.61
CA SER A 87 -1.48 -6.42 13.07
C SER A 87 -1.20 -5.11 13.83
N ALA A 88 -1.21 -4.00 13.12
CA ALA A 88 -0.92 -2.70 13.71
C ALA A 88 -1.90 -1.63 13.23
N ASP A 89 -2.29 -0.75 14.14
CA ASP A 89 -2.98 0.50 13.83
C ASP A 89 -1.92 1.60 13.75
N LEU A 90 -1.52 1.94 12.54
CA LEU A 90 -0.43 2.88 12.31
C LEU A 90 -0.92 4.33 12.33
N ALA A 91 -0.14 5.20 12.95
CA ALA A 91 -0.32 6.65 12.91
C ALA A 91 0.77 7.24 12.03
N ILE A 92 0.41 7.59 10.79
CA ILE A 92 1.36 8.04 9.77
C ILE A 92 1.37 9.57 9.71
N ASN A 93 2.52 10.16 9.93
CA ASN A 93 2.73 11.58 9.71
C ASN A 93 3.01 11.85 8.24
N ILE A 94 2.19 12.73 7.67
CA ILE A 94 2.43 13.28 6.33
C ILE A 94 2.85 14.73 6.54
N PRO A 95 4.13 15.07 6.29
CA PRO A 95 4.63 16.41 6.60
C PRO A 95 4.08 17.45 5.63
N SER A 96 4.05 18.71 6.05
CA SER A 96 3.58 19.83 5.22
C SER A 96 4.31 19.88 3.87
N HIS A 97 5.59 19.53 3.83
CA HIS A 97 6.37 19.48 2.60
C HIS A 97 5.76 18.51 1.57
N ALA A 98 5.18 17.39 2.00
CA ALA A 98 4.49 16.47 1.10
C ALA A 98 3.26 17.11 0.46
N PHE A 99 2.48 17.85 1.25
CA PHE A 99 1.30 18.58 0.74
C PHE A 99 1.70 19.63 -0.29
N ASP A 100 2.77 20.35 -0.03
CA ASP A 100 3.27 21.37 -0.97
C ASP A 100 3.85 20.74 -2.24
N PHE A 101 4.71 19.75 -2.10
CA PHE A 101 5.38 19.09 -3.21
C PHE A 101 4.40 18.36 -4.14
N LEU A 102 3.45 17.62 -3.57
CA LEU A 102 2.46 16.85 -4.32
C LEU A 102 1.17 17.64 -4.58
N GLN A 103 1.06 18.86 -4.07
CA GLN A 103 -0.14 19.68 -4.18
C GLN A 103 -1.39 18.92 -3.72
N ILE A 104 -1.36 18.46 -2.47
CA ILE A 104 -2.46 17.73 -1.86
C ILE A 104 -3.36 18.73 -1.13
N PRO A 105 -4.66 18.85 -1.50
CA PRO A 105 -5.60 19.66 -0.71
C PRO A 105 -5.79 19.05 0.68
N GLN A 106 -5.66 19.87 1.71
CA GLN A 106 -5.84 19.44 3.10
C GLN A 106 -7.32 19.23 3.40
N MET A 107 -7.67 18.05 3.90
CA MET A 107 -9.04 17.75 4.28
C MET A 107 -9.06 16.66 5.35
N ASP A 108 -9.93 16.82 6.34
CA ASP A 108 -10.03 15.90 7.47
C ASP A 108 -10.65 14.55 7.10
N GLN A 109 -11.43 14.51 6.04
CA GLN A 109 -12.02 13.25 5.58
C GLN A 109 -11.95 13.13 4.07
N TYR A 110 -11.11 12.20 3.63
CA TYR A 110 -11.09 11.73 2.26
C TYR A 110 -11.60 10.30 2.20
N LYS A 111 -12.37 10.01 1.18
CA LYS A 111 -12.75 8.64 0.85
C LYS A 111 -11.61 7.98 0.10
N ALA A 112 -11.08 6.90 0.66
CA ALA A 112 -10.01 6.12 0.06
C ALA A 112 -10.51 4.74 -0.32
N THR A 113 -10.05 4.23 -1.47
CA THR A 113 -10.30 2.86 -1.90
C THR A 113 -9.03 2.05 -1.73
N GLU A 114 -9.09 0.98 -0.95
CA GLU A 114 -7.97 0.05 -0.82
C GLU A 114 -7.94 -0.86 -2.05
N LEU A 115 -6.86 -0.77 -2.84
CA LEU A 115 -6.81 -1.36 -4.19
C LEU A 115 -6.65 -2.88 -4.19
N LEU A 116 -6.09 -3.47 -3.13
CA LEU A 116 -5.90 -4.92 -3.03
C LEU A 116 -7.20 -5.65 -2.66
N SER A 117 -8.05 -5.03 -1.83
CA SER A 117 -9.30 -5.61 -1.33
C SER A 117 -10.56 -5.02 -1.96
N GLY A 118 -10.47 -3.83 -2.52
CA GLY A 118 -11.61 -3.08 -3.04
C GLY A 118 -12.44 -2.38 -1.97
N LYS A 119 -12.06 -2.46 -0.70
CA LYS A 119 -12.78 -1.84 0.41
C LYS A 119 -12.57 -0.34 0.44
N GLU A 120 -13.58 0.38 0.92
CA GLU A 120 -13.50 1.81 1.12
C GLU A 120 -13.29 2.14 2.60
N GLU A 121 -12.48 3.16 2.86
CA GLU A 121 -12.27 3.70 4.20
C GLU A 121 -12.09 5.21 4.14
N ASN A 122 -12.33 5.89 5.26
CA ASN A 122 -12.11 7.31 5.36
C ASN A 122 -10.76 7.59 6.01
N ILE A 123 -10.01 8.51 5.45
CA ILE A 123 -8.71 8.92 6.01
C ILE A 123 -8.62 10.44 6.10
N SER A 124 -7.77 10.89 7.02
CA SER A 124 -7.45 12.30 7.22
C SER A 124 -6.17 12.64 6.49
N LEU A 125 -6.16 13.67 5.68
CA LEU A 125 -4.95 14.19 5.04
C LEU A 125 -4.70 15.62 5.51
N LEU A 126 -4.02 15.73 6.64
CA LEU A 126 -3.68 17.00 7.29
C LEU A 126 -2.24 16.93 7.81
N PRO A 127 -1.43 17.99 7.64
CA PRO A 127 -0.02 17.95 8.03
C PRO A 127 0.20 17.97 9.56
N TYR A 128 -0.80 18.33 10.33
CA TYR A 128 -0.73 18.40 11.79
C TYR A 128 -1.50 17.28 12.50
N LYS A 129 -2.07 16.35 11.76
CA LYS A 129 -2.86 15.23 12.29
C LYS A 129 -2.41 13.94 11.61
N ALA A 130 -2.06 12.94 12.40
CA ALA A 130 -1.64 11.66 11.86
C ALA A 130 -2.78 10.99 11.07
N THR A 131 -2.42 10.38 9.95
CA THR A 131 -3.32 9.53 9.16
C THR A 131 -3.28 8.13 9.76
N ASN A 132 -4.43 7.66 10.25
CA ASN A 132 -4.52 6.35 10.88
C ASN A 132 -4.85 5.27 9.85
N VAL A 133 -4.04 4.23 9.80
CA VAL A 133 -4.22 3.10 8.88
C VAL A 133 -4.02 1.79 9.62
N ALA A 134 -5.03 0.91 9.59
CA ALA A 134 -4.92 -0.44 10.15
C ALA A 134 -4.35 -1.38 9.10
N VAL A 135 -3.31 -2.12 9.45
CA VAL A 135 -2.63 -3.05 8.54
C VAL A 135 -2.43 -4.40 9.24
N GLU A 136 -2.77 -5.48 8.56
CA GLU A 136 -2.55 -6.83 9.07
C GLU A 136 -1.06 -7.17 9.15
N GLY A 137 -0.73 -8.16 10.00
CA GLY A 137 0.63 -8.70 10.05
C GLY A 137 1.03 -9.29 8.70
N TYR A 138 2.27 -9.05 8.29
CA TYR A 138 2.77 -9.41 6.95
C TYR A 138 1.86 -8.94 5.82
N GLY A 139 1.21 -7.79 6.03
CA GLY A 139 0.24 -7.23 5.09
C GLY A 139 0.62 -5.87 4.56
N GLY A 140 -0.20 -5.36 3.67
CA GLY A 140 -0.04 -4.04 3.10
C GLY A 140 -1.35 -3.49 2.58
N LYS A 141 -1.40 -2.19 2.43
CA LYS A 141 -2.51 -1.46 1.83
C LYS A 141 -2.02 -0.48 0.79
N ILE A 142 -2.79 -0.33 -0.26
CA ILE A 142 -2.62 0.72 -1.26
C ILE A 142 -3.91 1.52 -1.27
N LEU A 143 -3.91 2.67 -0.62
CA LEU A 143 -5.08 3.53 -0.51
C LEU A 143 -5.09 4.55 -1.65
N LYS A 144 -6.09 4.46 -2.50
CA LYS A 144 -6.28 5.42 -3.61
C LYS A 144 -7.27 6.49 -3.21
N ILE A 145 -6.85 7.73 -3.33
CA ILE A 145 -7.64 8.91 -3.03
C ILE A 145 -7.75 9.75 -4.30
N LYS A 146 -8.97 10.13 -4.66
CA LYS A 146 -9.23 11.13 -5.70
C LYS A 146 -9.21 12.52 -5.07
N LEU A 147 -8.25 13.33 -5.47
CA LEU A 147 -8.10 14.70 -4.96
C LEU A 147 -9.00 15.69 -5.69
#